data_512dcf6c7422720f2fe43fc23d211d5b
#
_entry.id   512dcf6c7422720f2fe43fc23d211d5b
#
_cell.length_a   1.000
_cell.length_b   1.000
_cell.length_c   1.000
_cell.angle_alpha   90.00
_cell.angle_beta   90.00
_cell.angle_gamma   90.00
#
_symmetry.space_group_name_H-M   'P 1'
#
loop_
_entity.id
_entity.type
_entity.pdbx_description
1 polymer ?
#
loop_
_entity_poly.entity_id
_entity_poly.type
_entity_poly.pdbx_seq_one_letter_code
_entity_poly.pdbx_strand_id
1 'polypeptide(L)'
;MAELGKIEKPEASSFKSKRKFYVIPTLPFEELALEFHIDNAKIERFWGEVREKISYFVSTYGNTSFVYVEGIEESEKAGIEYFEKFGKDSNHYKLIKTLADSGATIKGIDKNESLKFSKLLFEEYSKSFLPEIKELHQDFFGKDIDFDKWREYLVKRIQETQDEMNKYTSKIINELPDNSNGVLIITEGRPVDYPQGMDVFMIRPPAFDEIAKNIRDIQGR
;
A
#
# COMPACT_ATOMS: atom_id res chain seq x y z
N MET A 1 11.92 -22.46 -30.60
CA MET A 1 11.06 -21.65 -29.71
C MET A 1 10.42 -22.62 -28.73
N ALA A 2 10.81 -22.57 -27.45
CA ALA A 2 10.20 -23.41 -26.43
C ALA A 2 8.79 -22.83 -26.15
N GLU A 3 7.74 -23.60 -26.32
CA GLU A 3 6.41 -23.27 -25.84
C GLU A 3 6.50 -23.07 -24.32
N LEU A 4 6.24 -21.86 -23.87
CA LEU A 4 5.97 -21.59 -22.46
C LEU A 4 4.71 -22.39 -22.11
N GLY A 5 4.91 -23.51 -21.39
CA GLY A 5 3.84 -24.37 -20.96
C GLY A 5 2.77 -23.54 -20.23
N LYS A 6 1.51 -23.75 -20.56
CA LYS A 6 0.36 -23.17 -19.84
C LYS A 6 0.52 -23.52 -18.37
N ILE A 7 0.81 -22.51 -17.54
CA ILE A 7 0.75 -22.67 -16.08
C ILE A 7 -0.74 -22.92 -15.77
N GLU A 8 -1.09 -24.13 -15.41
CA GLU A 8 -2.44 -24.46 -14.98
C GLU A 8 -2.74 -23.64 -13.73
N LYS A 9 -3.85 -22.91 -13.79
CA LYS A 9 -4.33 -22.18 -12.60
C LYS A 9 -4.73 -23.22 -11.55
N PRO A 10 -4.16 -23.14 -10.32
CA PRO A 10 -4.55 -24.06 -9.26
C PRO A 10 -6.06 -23.99 -9.01
N GLU A 11 -6.69 -25.15 -8.85
CA GLU A 11 -8.12 -25.20 -8.52
C GLU A 11 -8.40 -24.56 -7.15
N ALA A 12 -9.58 -23.95 -7.00
CA ALA A 12 -10.02 -23.36 -5.73
C ALA A 12 -9.98 -24.36 -4.56
N SER A 13 -10.19 -25.64 -4.84
CA SER A 13 -10.09 -26.76 -3.88
C SER A 13 -8.69 -26.97 -3.32
N SER A 14 -7.64 -26.48 -3.97
CA SER A 14 -6.24 -26.55 -3.49
C SER A 14 -5.95 -25.60 -2.32
N PHE A 15 -6.78 -24.54 -2.16
CA PHE A 15 -6.65 -23.55 -1.10
C PHE A 15 -7.49 -23.95 0.12
N LYS A 16 -6.87 -24.67 1.04
CA LYS A 16 -7.55 -25.28 2.20
C LYS A 16 -7.47 -24.48 3.49
N SER A 17 -6.72 -23.37 3.49
CA SER A 17 -6.60 -22.55 4.69
C SER A 17 -7.97 -21.98 5.11
N LYS A 18 -8.17 -21.92 6.41
CA LYS A 18 -9.34 -21.28 7.02
C LYS A 18 -9.29 -19.75 6.92
N ARG A 19 -8.12 -19.17 6.60
CA ARG A 19 -7.90 -17.73 6.46
C ARG A 19 -7.46 -17.42 5.04
N LYS A 20 -8.16 -16.51 4.38
CA LYS A 20 -7.78 -16.02 3.04
C LYS A 20 -7.52 -14.53 3.08
N PHE A 21 -6.48 -14.12 2.38
CA PHE A 21 -6.01 -12.76 2.41
C PHE A 21 -5.75 -12.25 0.99
N TYR A 22 -6.46 -11.20 0.61
CA TYR A 22 -6.40 -10.61 -0.72
C TYR A 22 -5.59 -9.32 -0.65
N VAL A 23 -4.43 -9.30 -1.27
CA VAL A 23 -3.51 -8.15 -1.23
C VAL A 23 -3.64 -7.37 -2.53
N ILE A 24 -3.97 -6.10 -2.42
CA ILE A 24 -4.09 -5.15 -3.52
C ILE A 24 -2.90 -4.19 -3.42
N PRO A 25 -1.84 -4.39 -4.21
CA PRO A 25 -0.77 -3.42 -4.30
C PRO A 25 -1.27 -2.15 -5.00
N THR A 26 -0.95 -1.01 -4.42
CA THR A 26 -1.30 0.30 -4.97
C THR A 26 -0.05 1.14 -5.24
N LEU A 27 -0.21 2.12 -6.10
CA LEU A 27 0.75 3.18 -6.32
C LEU A 27 0.07 4.50 -5.90
N PRO A 28 0.81 5.58 -5.63
CA PRO A 28 0.23 6.91 -5.43
C PRO A 28 -0.26 7.46 -6.79
N PHE A 29 -1.33 6.86 -7.30
CA PHE A 29 -1.82 7.06 -8.67
C PHE A 29 -2.10 8.51 -9.02
N GLU A 30 -2.65 9.29 -8.09
CA GLU A 30 -2.99 10.71 -8.34
C GLU A 30 -1.72 11.55 -8.54
N GLU A 31 -0.71 11.34 -7.70
CA GLU A 31 0.58 12.02 -7.79
C GLU A 31 1.35 11.59 -9.04
N LEU A 32 1.40 10.27 -9.29
CA LEU A 32 2.07 9.71 -10.46
C LEU A 32 1.36 10.08 -11.77
N ALA A 33 0.03 10.22 -11.77
CA ALA A 33 -0.71 10.67 -12.94
C ALA A 33 -0.30 12.09 -13.35
N LEU A 34 -0.08 12.98 -12.38
CA LEU A 34 0.38 14.33 -12.62
C LEU A 34 1.84 14.38 -13.06
N GLU A 35 2.72 13.65 -12.36
CA GLU A 35 4.16 13.67 -12.60
C GLU A 35 4.55 12.95 -13.90
N PHE A 36 3.96 11.79 -14.18
CA PHE A 36 4.31 10.93 -15.32
C PHE A 36 3.27 10.93 -16.42
N HIS A 37 2.29 11.84 -16.38
CA HIS A 37 1.22 11.94 -17.39
C HIS A 37 0.52 10.61 -17.67
N ILE A 38 0.24 9.84 -16.62
CA ILE A 38 -0.45 8.55 -16.75
C ILE A 38 -1.91 8.81 -17.10
N ASP A 39 -2.39 8.13 -18.14
CA ASP A 39 -3.78 8.22 -18.56
C ASP A 39 -4.73 7.71 -17.47
N ASN A 40 -5.67 8.56 -17.06
CA ASN A 40 -6.70 8.22 -16.08
C ASN A 40 -7.51 6.97 -16.49
N ALA A 41 -7.68 6.71 -17.78
CA ALA A 41 -8.36 5.50 -18.26
C ALA A 41 -7.64 4.21 -17.83
N LYS A 42 -6.30 4.24 -17.71
CA LYS A 42 -5.53 3.10 -17.21
C LYS A 42 -5.74 2.89 -15.70
N ILE A 43 -5.83 3.98 -14.94
CA ILE A 43 -6.10 3.95 -13.50
C ILE A 43 -7.52 3.40 -13.26
N GLU A 44 -8.50 3.89 -14.01
CA GLU A 44 -9.88 3.40 -13.94
C GLU A 44 -9.97 1.89 -14.31
N ARG A 45 -9.24 1.47 -15.34
CA ARG A 45 -9.14 0.07 -15.73
C ARG A 45 -8.54 -0.77 -14.62
N PHE A 46 -7.44 -0.33 -13.98
CA PHE A 46 -6.84 -1.01 -12.83
C PHE A 46 -7.88 -1.27 -11.73
N TRP A 47 -8.60 -0.24 -11.31
CA TRP A 47 -9.61 -0.38 -10.26
C TRP A 47 -10.81 -1.22 -10.70
N GLY A 48 -11.17 -1.19 -11.98
CA GLY A 48 -12.17 -2.09 -12.58
C GLY A 48 -11.76 -3.55 -12.43
N GLU A 49 -10.55 -3.89 -12.88
CA GLU A 49 -9.98 -5.24 -12.80
C GLU A 49 -9.81 -5.72 -11.34
N VAL A 50 -9.46 -4.82 -10.40
CA VAL A 50 -9.43 -5.11 -8.95
C VAL A 50 -10.82 -5.47 -8.43
N ARG A 51 -11.86 -4.67 -8.74
CA ARG A 51 -13.24 -4.94 -8.31
C ARG A 51 -13.76 -6.27 -8.84
N GLU A 52 -13.50 -6.59 -10.10
CA GLU A 52 -13.87 -7.88 -10.69
C GLU A 52 -13.20 -9.04 -9.95
N LYS A 53 -11.92 -8.91 -9.62
CA LYS A 53 -11.17 -9.95 -8.93
C LYS A 53 -11.67 -10.18 -7.50
N ILE A 54 -11.93 -9.08 -6.78
CA ILE A 54 -12.52 -9.15 -5.43
C ILE A 54 -13.90 -9.81 -5.49
N SER A 55 -14.76 -9.42 -6.44
CA SER A 55 -16.07 -10.03 -6.60
C SER A 55 -15.98 -11.54 -6.88
N TYR A 56 -15.02 -11.96 -7.70
CA TYR A 56 -14.74 -13.38 -7.92
C TYR A 56 -14.36 -14.10 -6.62
N PHE A 57 -13.44 -13.52 -5.81
CA PHE A 57 -13.02 -14.14 -4.56
C PHE A 57 -14.16 -14.19 -3.53
N VAL A 58 -14.95 -13.14 -3.42
CA VAL A 58 -16.11 -13.09 -2.53
C VAL A 58 -17.14 -14.18 -2.93
N SER A 59 -17.42 -14.34 -4.22
CA SER A 59 -18.35 -15.38 -4.71
C SER A 59 -17.82 -16.81 -4.50
N THR A 60 -16.49 -16.99 -4.50
CA THR A 60 -15.86 -18.32 -4.41
C THR A 60 -15.60 -18.72 -2.96
N TYR A 61 -15.16 -17.80 -2.11
CA TYR A 61 -14.66 -18.07 -0.76
C TYR A 61 -15.45 -17.40 0.35
N GLY A 62 -16.50 -16.66 0.02
CA GLY A 62 -17.35 -15.95 0.97
C GLY A 62 -16.91 -14.49 1.22
N ASN A 63 -17.74 -13.77 1.97
CA ASN A 63 -17.59 -12.35 2.21
C ASN A 63 -16.26 -12.02 2.92
N THR A 64 -15.75 -10.82 2.66
CA THR A 64 -14.62 -10.24 3.37
C THR A 64 -15.07 -9.80 4.75
N SER A 65 -14.33 -10.19 5.79
CA SER A 65 -14.60 -9.82 7.18
C SER A 65 -13.87 -8.52 7.58
N PHE A 66 -12.68 -8.30 7.02
CA PHE A 66 -11.83 -7.15 7.36
C PHE A 66 -11.20 -6.54 6.12
N VAL A 67 -11.12 -5.20 6.12
CA VAL A 67 -10.37 -4.41 5.13
C VAL A 67 -9.27 -3.68 5.87
N TYR A 68 -8.03 -4.00 5.57
CA TYR A 68 -6.84 -3.39 6.14
C TYR A 68 -6.31 -2.33 5.17
N VAL A 69 -6.08 -1.13 5.66
CA VAL A 69 -5.70 0.02 4.81
C VAL A 69 -4.49 0.72 5.37
N GLU A 70 -3.48 0.88 4.49
CA GLU A 70 -2.28 1.65 4.78
C GLU A 70 -2.58 3.15 4.92
N GLY A 71 -1.73 3.85 5.68
CA GLY A 71 -1.84 5.30 5.89
C GLY A 71 -2.91 5.69 6.90
N ILE A 72 -3.55 4.72 7.54
CA ILE A 72 -4.59 4.90 8.53
C ILE A 72 -4.13 4.33 9.86
N GLU A 73 -4.36 5.13 10.90
CA GLU A 73 -4.12 4.72 12.28
C GLU A 73 -4.98 3.50 12.64
N GLU A 74 -4.38 2.54 13.36
CA GLU A 74 -5.12 1.51 14.06
C GLU A 74 -6.06 2.17 15.07
N SER A 75 -7.29 2.42 14.66
CA SER A 75 -8.37 2.74 15.55
C SER A 75 -9.48 1.72 15.33
N GLU A 76 -10.00 1.16 16.41
CA GLU A 76 -11.19 0.28 16.38
C GLU A 76 -12.43 0.96 15.76
N LYS A 77 -12.31 2.24 15.38
CA LYS A 77 -13.40 3.12 14.91
C LYS A 77 -13.07 3.86 13.61
N ALA A 78 -12.13 3.38 12.79
CA ALA A 78 -11.98 3.94 11.46
C ALA A 78 -13.23 3.55 10.63
N GLY A 79 -14.32 4.30 10.84
CA GLY A 79 -15.50 4.18 9.99
C GLY A 79 -15.24 4.69 8.59
N ILE A 80 -16.17 4.44 7.69
CA ILE A 80 -16.10 4.91 6.30
C ILE A 80 -15.94 6.45 6.21
N GLU A 81 -16.41 7.18 7.23
CA GLU A 81 -16.30 8.63 7.32
C GLU A 81 -14.85 9.12 7.31
N TYR A 82 -13.92 8.32 7.81
CA TYR A 82 -12.50 8.64 7.73
C TYR A 82 -12.04 8.77 6.28
N PHE A 83 -12.54 7.92 5.41
CA PHE A 83 -12.16 7.86 3.99
C PHE A 83 -12.84 8.92 3.15
N GLU A 84 -13.94 9.51 3.62
CA GLU A 84 -14.61 10.62 2.94
C GLU A 84 -13.68 11.83 2.73
N LYS A 85 -12.65 11.95 3.59
CA LYS A 85 -11.61 12.99 3.47
C LYS A 85 -10.76 12.86 2.21
N PHE A 86 -10.61 11.64 1.70
CA PHE A 86 -9.84 11.37 0.48
C PHE A 86 -10.65 11.53 -0.80
N GLY A 87 -11.89 11.99 -0.69
CA GLY A 87 -12.81 12.20 -1.81
C GLY A 87 -13.71 10.98 -2.07
N LYS A 88 -15.01 11.23 -1.99
CA LYS A 88 -16.05 10.18 -2.21
C LYS A 88 -16.05 9.62 -3.63
N ASP A 89 -15.45 10.32 -4.57
CA ASP A 89 -15.35 9.92 -5.97
C ASP A 89 -14.13 9.07 -6.27
N SER A 90 -13.15 8.99 -5.34
CA SER A 90 -11.96 8.17 -5.53
C SER A 90 -12.30 6.68 -5.65
N ASN A 91 -11.60 5.99 -6.53
CA ASN A 91 -11.79 4.54 -6.70
C ASN A 91 -11.43 3.75 -5.44
N HIS A 92 -10.44 4.23 -4.70
CA HIS A 92 -10.04 3.68 -3.40
C HIS A 92 -11.20 3.73 -2.39
N TYR A 93 -11.82 4.90 -2.23
CA TYR A 93 -13.01 5.05 -1.38
C TYR A 93 -14.15 4.14 -1.82
N LYS A 94 -14.47 4.10 -3.12
CA LYS A 94 -15.55 3.27 -3.67
C LYS A 94 -15.35 1.79 -3.36
N LEU A 95 -14.11 1.28 -3.48
CA LEU A 95 -13.81 -0.11 -3.15
C LEU A 95 -14.00 -0.38 -1.65
N ILE A 96 -13.41 0.45 -0.78
CA ILE A 96 -13.52 0.29 0.68
C ILE A 96 -14.99 0.36 1.11
N LYS A 97 -15.74 1.32 0.56
CA LYS A 97 -17.17 1.47 0.84
C LYS A 97 -17.95 0.23 0.44
N THR A 98 -17.71 -0.32 -0.74
CA THR A 98 -18.38 -1.55 -1.20
C THR A 98 -18.14 -2.72 -0.25
N LEU A 99 -16.91 -2.89 0.23
CA LEU A 99 -16.56 -3.93 1.18
C LEU A 99 -17.20 -3.70 2.57
N ALA A 100 -17.19 -2.46 3.04
CA ALA A 100 -17.82 -2.08 4.31
C ALA A 100 -19.36 -2.27 4.26
N ASP A 101 -20.01 -1.85 3.19
CA ASP A 101 -21.43 -2.05 2.97
C ASP A 101 -21.81 -3.55 2.91
N SER A 102 -20.86 -4.41 2.54
CA SER A 102 -20.99 -5.88 2.56
C SER A 102 -20.69 -6.50 3.95
N GLY A 103 -20.45 -5.69 4.96
CA GLY A 103 -20.23 -6.11 6.35
C GLY A 103 -18.77 -6.23 6.79
N ALA A 104 -17.81 -5.82 5.96
CA ALA A 104 -16.41 -5.83 6.36
C ALA A 104 -16.09 -4.72 7.37
N THR A 105 -15.31 -5.06 8.40
CA THR A 105 -14.76 -4.08 9.34
C THR A 105 -13.49 -3.45 8.76
N ILE A 106 -13.42 -2.13 8.75
CA ILE A 106 -12.24 -1.41 8.29
C ILE A 106 -11.24 -1.29 9.44
N LYS A 107 -9.97 -1.60 9.16
CA LYS A 107 -8.85 -1.49 10.10
C LYS A 107 -7.70 -0.71 9.47
N GLY A 108 -7.18 0.28 10.21
CA GLY A 108 -5.88 0.87 9.92
C GLY A 108 -4.75 -0.09 10.30
N ILE A 109 -3.63 -0.02 9.61
CA ILE A 109 -2.47 -0.90 9.84
C ILE A 109 -1.22 -0.16 10.30
N ASP A 110 -1.34 1.12 10.57
CA ASP A 110 -0.21 1.94 10.97
C ASP A 110 -0.45 2.60 12.33
N LYS A 111 0.63 2.83 13.07
CA LYS A 111 0.60 3.64 14.29
C LYS A 111 0.65 5.12 13.92
N ASN A 112 -0.21 5.93 14.50
CA ASN A 112 -0.26 7.38 14.27
C ASN A 112 1.10 8.06 14.48
N GLU A 113 1.79 7.70 15.56
CA GLU A 113 3.11 8.24 15.87
C GLU A 113 4.14 7.91 14.80
N SER A 114 4.16 6.65 14.32
CA SER A 114 5.06 6.21 13.25
C SER A 114 4.73 6.87 11.92
N LEU A 115 3.45 7.06 11.58
CA LEU A 115 3.03 7.79 10.38
C LEU A 115 3.49 9.25 10.41
N LYS A 116 3.26 9.95 11.53
CA LYS A 116 3.69 11.35 11.70
C LYS A 116 5.21 11.46 11.62
N PHE A 117 5.92 10.56 12.29
CA PHE A 117 7.38 10.58 12.31
C PHE A 117 7.97 10.27 10.94
N SER A 118 7.44 9.26 10.23
CA SER A 118 7.84 8.95 8.85
C SER A 118 7.67 10.15 7.93
N LYS A 119 6.52 10.82 8.00
CA LYS A 119 6.25 12.03 7.22
C LYS A 119 7.29 13.14 7.50
N LEU A 120 7.56 13.42 8.77
CA LEU A 120 8.57 14.40 9.16
C LEU A 120 9.96 14.06 8.62
N LEU A 121 10.38 12.79 8.69
CA LEU A 121 11.67 12.34 8.18
C LEU A 121 11.78 12.53 6.66
N PHE A 122 10.72 12.20 5.91
CA PHE A 122 10.69 12.40 4.46
C PHE A 122 10.70 13.89 4.08
N GLU A 123 9.98 14.74 4.81
CA GLU A 123 10.01 16.18 4.62
C GLU A 123 11.41 16.75 4.88
N GLU A 124 12.07 16.37 5.97
CA GLU A 124 13.43 16.79 6.28
C GLU A 124 14.46 16.30 5.25
N TYR A 125 14.32 15.04 4.81
CA TYR A 125 15.17 14.51 3.76
C TYR A 125 15.01 15.30 2.46
N SER A 126 13.79 15.55 2.02
CA SER A 126 13.50 16.33 0.80
C SER A 126 14.04 17.76 0.90
N LYS A 127 13.83 18.42 2.04
CA LYS A 127 14.34 19.78 2.29
C LYS A 127 15.86 19.84 2.32
N SER A 128 16.54 18.76 2.72
CA SER A 128 18.01 18.72 2.82
C SER A 128 18.74 18.97 1.49
N PHE A 129 18.05 18.90 0.35
CA PHE A 129 18.59 19.21 -0.97
C PHE A 129 18.41 20.68 -1.37
N LEU A 130 17.64 21.48 -0.63
CA LEU A 130 17.41 22.88 -0.95
C LEU A 130 18.62 23.73 -0.50
N PRO A 131 19.19 24.56 -1.40
CA PRO A 131 20.33 25.43 -1.04
C PRO A 131 20.04 26.35 0.14
N GLU A 132 18.81 26.89 0.22
CA GLU A 132 18.36 27.79 1.27
C GLU A 132 18.37 27.12 2.65
N ILE A 133 17.98 25.85 2.70
CA ILE A 133 18.01 25.05 3.94
C ILE A 133 19.45 24.75 4.35
N LYS A 134 20.31 24.48 3.37
CA LYS A 134 21.75 24.30 3.63
C LYS A 134 22.38 25.55 4.23
N GLU A 135 22.09 26.71 3.65
CA GLU A 135 22.58 28.01 4.15
C GLU A 135 22.03 28.28 5.57
N LEU A 136 20.74 28.11 5.79
CA LEU A 136 20.11 28.30 7.10
C LEU A 136 20.74 27.41 8.19
N HIS A 137 20.97 26.14 7.88
CA HIS A 137 21.59 25.21 8.82
C HIS A 137 23.06 25.58 9.11
N GLN A 138 23.82 26.03 8.09
CA GLN A 138 25.18 26.49 8.27
C GLN A 138 25.27 27.75 9.13
N ASP A 139 24.32 28.66 8.98
CA ASP A 139 24.23 29.89 9.80
C ASP A 139 23.89 29.58 11.27
N PHE A 140 22.98 28.61 11.51
CA PHE A 140 22.52 28.30 12.86
C PHE A 140 23.44 27.34 13.62
N PHE A 141 23.97 26.32 12.96
CA PHE A 141 24.76 25.24 13.57
C PHE A 141 26.28 25.36 13.29
N GLY A 142 26.67 26.30 12.42
CA GLY A 142 28.07 26.49 12.00
C GLY A 142 28.38 25.82 10.65
N LYS A 143 29.47 26.26 10.03
CA LYS A 143 29.86 25.85 8.66
C LYS A 143 30.32 24.39 8.53
N ASP A 144 30.50 23.69 9.64
CA ASP A 144 31.07 22.33 9.69
C ASP A 144 30.02 21.22 9.59
N ILE A 145 28.74 21.55 9.25
CA ILE A 145 27.73 20.52 9.05
C ILE A 145 28.02 19.76 7.77
N ASP A 146 28.27 18.47 7.94
CA ASP A 146 28.37 17.50 6.86
C ASP A 146 26.94 17.05 6.43
N PHE A 147 26.41 17.72 5.39
CA PHE A 147 25.08 17.43 4.88
C PHE A 147 24.94 16.03 4.29
N ASP A 148 26.02 15.43 3.82
CA ASP A 148 25.97 14.07 3.31
C ASP A 148 25.76 13.09 4.46
N LYS A 149 26.46 13.25 5.56
CA LYS A 149 26.21 12.46 6.78
C LYS A 149 24.83 12.70 7.39
N TRP A 150 24.33 13.93 7.31
CA TRP A 150 22.96 14.23 7.75
C TRP A 150 21.94 13.49 6.91
N ARG A 151 22.07 13.50 5.58
CA ARG A 151 21.20 12.74 4.68
C ARG A 151 21.30 11.23 4.91
N GLU A 152 22.49 10.69 5.07
CA GLU A 152 22.70 9.27 5.41
C GLU A 152 21.98 8.91 6.73
N TYR A 153 22.07 9.76 7.74
CA TYR A 153 21.34 9.58 8.99
C TYR A 153 19.82 9.58 8.77
N LEU A 154 19.28 10.52 8.00
CA LEU A 154 17.86 10.57 7.69
C LEU A 154 17.38 9.32 6.95
N VAL A 155 18.12 8.86 5.93
CA VAL A 155 17.82 7.63 5.18
C VAL A 155 17.78 6.43 6.14
N LYS A 156 18.77 6.31 7.02
CA LYS A 156 18.79 5.24 8.02
C LYS A 156 17.57 5.31 8.95
N ARG A 157 17.19 6.48 9.43
CA ARG A 157 16.02 6.66 10.30
C ARG A 157 14.70 6.37 9.57
N ILE A 158 14.60 6.75 8.29
CA ILE A 158 13.46 6.40 7.43
C ILE A 158 13.33 4.88 7.35
N GLN A 159 14.43 4.16 7.04
CA GLN A 159 14.44 2.71 6.94
C GLN A 159 14.04 2.03 8.24
N GLU A 160 14.63 2.44 9.37
CA GLU A 160 14.28 1.90 10.69
C GLU A 160 12.79 2.10 11.01
N THR A 161 12.24 3.28 10.71
CA THR A 161 10.82 3.58 10.93
C THR A 161 9.92 2.72 10.04
N GLN A 162 10.29 2.54 8.77
CA GLN A 162 9.56 1.65 7.85
C GLN A 162 9.59 0.20 8.34
N ASP A 163 10.73 -0.30 8.80
CA ASP A 163 10.86 -1.65 9.33
C ASP A 163 9.97 -1.88 10.57
N GLU A 164 9.89 -0.88 11.46
CA GLU A 164 8.97 -0.91 12.60
C GLU A 164 7.50 -0.94 12.15
N MET A 165 7.13 -0.10 11.19
CA MET A 165 5.78 -0.07 10.62
C MET A 165 5.43 -1.41 9.95
N ASN A 166 6.36 -2.00 9.20
CA ASN A 166 6.14 -3.30 8.54
C ASN A 166 5.94 -4.44 9.54
N LYS A 167 6.74 -4.48 10.61
CA LYS A 167 6.57 -5.45 11.71
C LYS A 167 5.21 -5.29 12.39
N TYR A 168 4.79 -4.04 12.59
CA TYR A 168 3.49 -3.75 13.17
C TYR A 168 2.35 -4.19 12.27
N THR A 169 2.39 -3.87 10.98
CA THR A 169 1.44 -4.32 9.96
C THR A 169 1.33 -5.85 9.95
N SER A 170 2.47 -6.55 9.93
CA SER A 170 2.51 -8.02 9.98
C SER A 170 1.84 -8.57 11.24
N LYS A 171 2.03 -7.91 12.39
CA LYS A 171 1.34 -8.29 13.64
C LYS A 171 -0.18 -8.16 13.51
N ILE A 172 -0.68 -7.02 13.00
CA ILE A 172 -2.12 -6.78 12.81
C ILE A 172 -2.75 -7.82 11.87
N ILE A 173 -2.06 -8.15 10.77
CA ILE A 173 -2.53 -9.15 9.80
C ILE A 173 -2.59 -10.55 10.44
N ASN A 174 -1.64 -10.87 11.32
CA ASN A 174 -1.62 -12.14 12.05
C ASN A 174 -2.84 -12.34 12.96
N GLU A 175 -3.48 -11.25 13.38
CA GLU A 175 -4.68 -11.25 14.22
C GLU A 175 -5.98 -11.57 13.44
N LEU A 176 -5.90 -11.77 12.11
CA LEU A 176 -7.06 -12.18 11.32
C LEU A 176 -7.63 -13.51 11.88
N PRO A 177 -8.90 -13.54 12.33
CA PRO A 177 -9.48 -14.73 12.92
C PRO A 177 -9.57 -15.91 11.94
N ASP A 178 -9.56 -17.13 12.46
CA ASP A 178 -9.86 -18.31 11.67
C ASP A 178 -11.25 -18.22 11.02
N ASN A 179 -11.40 -18.81 9.86
CA ASN A 179 -12.64 -18.78 9.03
C ASN A 179 -13.06 -17.37 8.61
N SER A 180 -12.11 -16.44 8.51
CA SER A 180 -12.36 -15.10 7.99
C SER A 180 -11.48 -14.77 6.79
N ASN A 181 -11.98 -13.85 5.95
CA ASN A 181 -11.26 -13.35 4.79
C ASN A 181 -10.89 -11.88 5.02
N GLY A 182 -9.67 -11.50 4.65
CA GLY A 182 -9.16 -10.14 4.74
C GLY A 182 -8.79 -9.58 3.36
N VAL A 183 -8.96 -8.27 3.20
CA VAL A 183 -8.40 -7.50 2.07
C VAL A 183 -7.37 -6.54 2.63
N LEU A 184 -6.18 -6.48 2.03
CA LEU A 184 -5.14 -5.51 2.34
C LEU A 184 -4.93 -4.59 1.14
N ILE A 185 -5.05 -3.30 1.36
CA ILE A 185 -4.72 -2.28 0.38
C ILE A 185 -3.44 -1.61 0.86
N ILE A 186 -2.35 -1.76 0.09
CA ILE A 186 -1.00 -1.41 0.54
C ILE A 186 -0.14 -0.92 -0.63
N THR A 187 0.79 -0.01 -0.35
CA THR A 187 1.74 0.48 -1.34
C THR A 187 2.61 -0.67 -1.89
N GLU A 188 2.80 -0.69 -3.20
CA GLU A 188 3.66 -1.67 -3.89
C GLU A 188 5.07 -1.65 -3.32
N GLY A 189 5.62 -2.84 -3.07
CA GLY A 189 6.97 -3.02 -2.54
C GLY A 189 7.10 -2.89 -1.02
N ARG A 190 6.04 -2.49 -0.31
CA ARG A 190 6.05 -2.53 1.16
C ARG A 190 6.06 -3.98 1.65
N PRO A 191 7.12 -4.43 2.35
CA PRO A 191 7.22 -5.81 2.80
C PRO A 191 6.25 -6.10 3.95
N VAL A 192 5.57 -7.24 3.86
CA VAL A 192 4.65 -7.75 4.88
C VAL A 192 4.91 -9.23 5.06
N ASP A 193 5.08 -9.66 6.30
CA ASP A 193 5.18 -11.07 6.65
C ASP A 193 3.78 -11.64 6.92
N TYR A 194 3.42 -12.65 6.15
CA TYR A 194 2.14 -13.34 6.29
C TYR A 194 2.32 -14.61 7.14
N PRO A 195 1.36 -14.90 8.04
CA PRO A 195 1.46 -16.07 8.91
C PRO A 195 1.34 -17.38 8.15
N GLN A 196 1.97 -18.42 8.68
CA GLN A 196 1.72 -19.77 8.20
C GLN A 196 0.25 -20.14 8.33
N GLY A 197 -0.30 -20.87 7.37
CA GLY A 197 -1.70 -21.28 7.37
C GLY A 197 -2.69 -20.19 6.94
N MET A 198 -2.21 -19.17 6.23
CA MET A 198 -3.03 -18.20 5.52
C MET A 198 -2.80 -18.34 4.01
N ASP A 199 -3.88 -18.47 3.23
CA ASP A 199 -3.80 -18.43 1.77
C ASP A 199 -3.78 -16.96 1.33
N VAL A 200 -2.66 -16.53 0.74
CA VAL A 200 -2.46 -15.14 0.29
C VAL A 200 -2.61 -15.06 -1.23
N PHE A 201 -3.49 -14.19 -1.69
CA PHE A 201 -3.76 -13.94 -3.10
C PHE A 201 -3.36 -12.51 -3.46
N MET A 202 -2.32 -12.37 -4.27
CA MET A 202 -1.93 -11.07 -4.84
C MET A 202 -2.91 -10.67 -5.95
N ILE A 203 -3.58 -9.55 -5.80
CA ILE A 203 -4.45 -8.95 -6.82
C ILE A 203 -3.63 -7.92 -7.59
N ARG A 204 -2.86 -8.40 -8.55
CA ARG A 204 -2.04 -7.59 -9.44
C ARG A 204 -2.55 -7.75 -10.87
N PRO A 205 -3.52 -6.92 -11.27
CA PRO A 205 -4.11 -7.00 -12.61
C PRO A 205 -3.15 -6.49 -13.68
N PRO A 206 -3.35 -6.88 -14.97
CA PRO A 206 -2.50 -6.43 -16.08
C PRO A 206 -2.35 -4.91 -16.19
N ALA A 207 -3.41 -4.15 -15.91
CA ALA A 207 -3.36 -2.69 -15.91
C ALA A 207 -2.34 -2.13 -14.92
N PHE A 208 -2.09 -2.79 -13.78
CA PHE A 208 -1.05 -2.40 -12.85
C PHE A 208 0.36 -2.48 -13.48
N ASP A 209 0.64 -3.60 -14.13
CA ASP A 209 1.96 -3.82 -14.75
C ASP A 209 2.22 -2.86 -15.92
N GLU A 210 1.17 -2.50 -16.66
CA GLU A 210 1.24 -1.49 -17.72
C GLU A 210 1.57 -0.10 -17.15
N ILE A 211 0.94 0.30 -16.05
CA ILE A 211 1.22 1.57 -15.36
C ILE A 211 2.65 1.57 -14.81
N ALA A 212 3.03 0.52 -14.09
CA ALA A 212 4.36 0.40 -13.51
C ALA A 212 5.47 0.39 -14.59
N LYS A 213 5.20 -0.21 -15.75
CA LYS A 213 6.11 -0.16 -16.90
C LYS A 213 6.25 1.26 -17.45
N ASN A 214 5.14 1.98 -17.65
CA ASN A 214 5.19 3.36 -18.14
C ASN A 214 6.05 4.25 -17.22
N ILE A 215 5.91 4.13 -15.90
CA ILE A 215 6.71 4.88 -14.94
C ILE A 215 8.20 4.58 -15.12
N ARG A 216 8.58 3.29 -15.17
CA ARG A 216 9.98 2.89 -15.38
C ARG A 216 10.56 3.41 -16.68
N ASP A 217 9.80 3.33 -17.77
CA ASP A 217 10.21 3.80 -19.11
C ASP A 217 10.47 5.31 -19.14
N ILE A 218 9.76 6.09 -18.32
CA ILE A 218 9.96 7.54 -18.16
C ILE A 218 11.17 7.84 -17.28
N GLN A 219 11.32 7.15 -16.15
CA GLN A 219 12.44 7.33 -15.23
C GLN A 219 13.79 6.87 -15.80
N GLY A 220 13.78 5.94 -16.76
CA GLY A 220 14.98 5.45 -17.44
C GLY A 220 15.44 6.31 -18.64
N ARG A 221 14.73 7.42 -18.95
CA ARG A 221 15.09 8.40 -19.98
C ARG A 221 15.79 9.60 -19.38
#